data_9bfc05b2710574678e0ca103205101d1
#
_entry.id   9bfc05b2710574678e0ca103205101d1
#
_cell.length_a   1.000
_cell.length_b   1.000
_cell.length_c   1.000
_cell.angle_alpha   90.00
_cell.angle_beta   90.00
_cell.angle_gamma   90.00
#
_symmetry.space_group_name_H-M   'P 1'
#
loop_
_entity.id
_entity.type
_entity.pdbx_description
1 polymer ?
#
loop_
_entity_poly.entity_id
_entity_poly.type
_entity_poly.pdbx_seq_one_letter_code
_entity_poly.pdbx_strand_id
1 'polypeptide(L)'
;MDRTQNALIKALPSLGLGLDILKKIEAVVPAARLQGAFEALGELGLGGFTYYDSKGRGQLPRPEIHSGRGTSTYRPEFNVNSTIVVVTKDSMADSVISKILDSTSSGLAGEGKIFVSDVDDAIDIGSKQRGESAL
;
A
#
# COMPACT_ATOMS: atom_id res chain seq x y z
N MET A 1 19.12 15.35 -12.27
CA MET A 1 18.23 15.13 -13.43
C MET A 1 17.14 16.18 -13.44
N ASP A 2 16.95 16.85 -14.56
CA ASP A 2 15.86 17.80 -14.69
C ASP A 2 14.51 17.08 -14.95
N ARG A 3 13.42 17.86 -14.99
CA ARG A 3 12.08 17.30 -15.21
C ARG A 3 11.93 16.62 -16.55
N THR A 4 12.63 17.10 -17.58
CA THR A 4 12.57 16.55 -18.95
C THR A 4 13.17 15.17 -19.01
N GLN A 5 14.32 14.98 -18.36
CA GLN A 5 14.99 13.68 -18.29
C GLN A 5 14.18 12.67 -17.49
N ASN A 6 13.57 13.10 -16.38
CA ASN A 6 12.67 12.23 -15.60
C ASN A 6 11.44 11.78 -16.40
N ALA A 7 10.82 12.70 -17.14
CA ALA A 7 9.68 12.38 -17.99
C ALA A 7 10.07 11.39 -19.10
N LEU A 8 11.25 11.57 -19.70
CA LEU A 8 11.74 10.66 -20.73
C LEU A 8 11.99 9.26 -20.20
N ILE A 9 12.64 9.14 -19.03
CA ILE A 9 12.90 7.85 -18.38
C ILE A 9 11.58 7.14 -18.05
N LYS A 10 10.60 7.86 -17.53
CA LYS A 10 9.27 7.30 -17.22
C LYS A 10 8.51 6.84 -18.46
N ALA A 11 8.77 7.42 -19.61
CA ALA A 11 8.14 7.06 -20.87
C ALA A 11 8.81 5.86 -21.57
N LEU A 12 10.02 5.47 -21.16
CA LEU A 12 10.78 4.39 -21.80
C LEU A 12 10.03 3.06 -21.89
N PRO A 13 9.30 2.60 -20.83
CA PRO A 13 8.55 1.36 -20.93
C PRO A 13 7.44 1.40 -22.00
N SER A 14 6.75 2.53 -22.11
CA SER A 14 5.68 2.71 -23.10
C SER A 14 6.23 2.81 -24.53
N LEU A 15 7.53 3.08 -24.68
CA LEU A 15 8.22 3.05 -25.98
C LEU A 15 8.75 1.67 -26.36
N GLY A 16 8.48 0.64 -25.55
CA GLY A 16 8.89 -0.73 -25.84
C GLY A 16 10.38 -0.99 -25.63
N LEU A 17 11.04 -0.21 -24.82
CA LEU A 17 12.49 -0.34 -24.55
C LEU A 17 12.82 -1.32 -23.42
N GLY A 18 11.82 -2.09 -22.92
CA GLY A 18 12.04 -3.17 -21.97
C GLY A 18 12.33 -2.75 -20.54
N LEU A 19 12.16 -1.47 -20.22
CA LEU A 19 12.34 -0.94 -18.88
C LEU A 19 10.99 -0.71 -18.22
N ASP A 20 10.63 -1.57 -17.27
CA ASP A 20 9.41 -1.38 -16.49
C ASP A 20 9.66 -0.40 -15.34
N ILE A 21 8.73 0.54 -15.17
CA ILE A 21 8.67 1.39 -13.99
C ILE A 21 8.09 0.56 -12.85
N LEU A 22 8.75 0.61 -11.70
CA LEU A 22 8.25 -0.01 -10.48
C LEU A 22 7.44 1.00 -9.69
N LYS A 23 6.37 0.53 -9.08
CA LYS A 23 5.51 1.33 -8.20
C LYS A 23 5.51 0.76 -6.80
N LYS A 24 5.56 1.64 -5.82
CA LYS A 24 5.32 1.30 -4.43
C LYS A 24 3.92 1.78 -4.05
N ILE A 25 3.13 0.86 -3.51
CA ILE A 25 1.78 1.12 -3.03
C ILE A 25 1.82 0.95 -1.52
N GLU A 26 1.53 2.01 -0.81
CA GLU A 26 1.39 2.00 0.66
C GLU A 26 -0.07 2.22 0.99
N ALA A 27 -0.71 1.23 1.58
CA ALA A 27 -2.11 1.30 1.97
C ALA A 27 -2.22 1.31 3.48
N VAL A 28 -2.68 2.43 4.03
CA VAL A 28 -2.99 2.56 5.45
C VAL A 28 -4.45 2.22 5.62
N VAL A 29 -4.74 1.07 6.22
CA VAL A 29 -6.09 0.53 6.33
C VAL A 29 -6.47 0.32 7.79
N PRO A 30 -7.77 0.38 8.15
CA PRO A 30 -8.20 -0.01 9.48
C PRO A 30 -7.78 -1.46 9.79
N ALA A 31 -7.26 -1.68 10.99
CA ALA A 31 -6.75 -3.00 11.37
C ALA A 31 -7.80 -4.12 11.22
N ALA A 32 -9.06 -3.80 11.46
CA ALA A 32 -10.16 -4.76 11.31
C ALA A 32 -10.38 -5.26 9.88
N ARG A 33 -9.85 -4.57 8.88
CA ARG A 33 -10.03 -4.92 7.46
C ARG A 33 -8.78 -5.53 6.82
N LEU A 34 -7.74 -5.71 7.60
CA LEU A 34 -6.44 -6.20 7.11
C LEU A 34 -6.55 -7.58 6.47
N GLN A 35 -7.28 -8.50 7.09
CA GLN A 35 -7.41 -9.86 6.58
C GLN A 35 -8.07 -9.90 5.21
N GLY A 36 -9.11 -9.11 4.99
CA GLY A 36 -9.75 -8.99 3.68
C GLY A 36 -8.80 -8.48 2.60
N ALA A 37 -7.94 -7.53 2.95
CA ALA A 37 -6.92 -7.03 2.04
C ALA A 37 -5.90 -8.12 1.68
N PHE A 38 -5.46 -8.91 2.64
CA PHE A 38 -4.54 -10.03 2.40
C PHE A 38 -5.12 -11.06 1.45
N GLU A 39 -6.38 -11.44 1.65
CA GLU A 39 -7.06 -12.39 0.77
C GLU A 39 -7.18 -11.86 -0.65
N ALA A 40 -7.54 -10.58 -0.78
CA ALA A 40 -7.67 -9.93 -2.08
C ALA A 40 -6.33 -9.86 -2.82
N LEU A 41 -5.26 -9.49 -2.13
CA LEU A 41 -3.92 -9.42 -2.71
C LEU A 41 -3.38 -10.80 -3.10
N GLY A 42 -3.72 -11.84 -2.34
CA GLY A 42 -3.32 -13.22 -2.64
C GLY A 42 -3.82 -13.73 -3.99
N GLU A 43 -4.90 -13.15 -4.51
CA GLU A 43 -5.47 -13.52 -5.80
C GLU A 43 -4.67 -13.00 -7.01
N LEU A 44 -3.77 -12.05 -6.80
CA LEU A 44 -3.07 -11.35 -7.89
C LEU A 44 -1.76 -12.00 -8.34
N GLY A 45 -1.28 -13.02 -7.66
CA GLY A 45 0.00 -13.64 -8.00
C GLY A 45 1.19 -12.71 -7.81
N LEU A 46 1.13 -11.83 -6.82
CA LEU A 46 2.22 -10.92 -6.48
C LEU A 46 3.42 -11.71 -5.93
N GLY A 47 4.62 -11.16 -6.12
CA GLY A 47 5.84 -11.71 -5.55
C GLY A 47 5.87 -11.65 -4.02
N GLY A 48 5.19 -10.69 -3.44
CA GLY A 48 5.04 -10.56 -2.00
C GLY A 48 4.59 -9.18 -1.59
N PHE A 49 4.29 -9.04 -0.32
CA PHE A 49 4.02 -7.74 0.30
C PHE A 49 4.44 -7.78 1.77
N THR A 50 4.64 -6.61 2.33
CA THR A 50 4.99 -6.43 3.73
C THR A 50 3.88 -5.66 4.42
N TYR A 51 3.65 -5.91 5.69
CA TYR A 51 2.78 -5.06 6.48
C TYR A 51 3.35 -4.81 7.87
N TYR A 52 2.90 -3.75 8.49
CA TYR A 52 3.22 -3.44 9.88
C TYR A 52 2.06 -2.69 10.52
N ASP A 53 1.94 -2.82 11.83
CA ASP A 53 0.96 -2.06 12.59
C ASP A 53 1.41 -0.59 12.69
N SER A 54 0.44 0.29 12.58
CA SER A 54 0.67 1.72 12.65
C SER A 54 -0.43 2.39 13.47
N LYS A 55 -0.15 3.58 13.94
CA LYS A 55 -1.13 4.41 14.63
C LYS A 55 -1.30 5.70 13.87
N GLY A 56 -2.54 6.09 13.63
CA GLY A 56 -2.81 7.27 12.86
C GLY A 56 -4.02 8.04 13.38
N ARG A 57 -4.12 9.27 12.91
CA ARG A 57 -5.21 10.16 13.26
C ARG A 57 -5.72 10.81 11.99
N GLY A 58 -6.92 10.42 11.57
CA GLY A 58 -7.56 10.96 10.38
C GLY A 58 -8.72 11.88 10.71
N GLN A 59 -9.55 12.12 9.70
CA GLN A 59 -10.71 13.01 9.82
C GLN A 59 -11.86 12.39 10.59
N LEU A 60 -11.98 11.05 10.58
CA LEU A 60 -13.07 10.38 11.26
C LEU A 60 -12.87 10.36 12.77
N PRO A 61 -13.95 10.45 13.56
CA PRO A 61 -13.87 10.29 15.00
C PRO A 61 -13.29 8.93 15.38
N ARG A 62 -12.46 8.92 16.38
CA ARG A 62 -11.93 7.69 16.95
C ARG A 62 -13.00 7.02 17.80
N PRO A 63 -13.16 5.68 17.72
CA PRO A 63 -14.15 4.99 18.54
C PRO A 63 -13.77 5.04 20.02
N GLU A 64 -14.78 5.04 20.88
CA GLU A 64 -14.60 4.87 22.32
C GLU A 64 -14.29 3.40 22.62
N ILE A 65 -13.38 3.18 23.54
CA ILE A 65 -12.97 1.86 24.00
C ILE A 65 -13.30 1.73 25.48
N HIS A 66 -13.88 0.60 25.87
CA HIS A 66 -14.12 0.30 27.26
C HIS A 66 -12.81 -0.04 27.96
N SER A 67 -12.59 0.53 29.14
CA SER A 67 -11.48 0.10 29.98
C SER A 67 -11.78 -1.31 30.52
N GLY A 68 -10.75 -2.14 30.64
CA GLY A 68 -10.89 -3.59 30.89
C GLY A 68 -11.52 -3.99 32.24
N ARG A 69 -11.95 -3.05 33.05
CA ARG A 69 -12.60 -3.29 34.35
C ARG A 69 -13.74 -2.32 34.61
N GLY A 70 -14.82 -2.38 33.85
CA GLY A 70 -16.00 -1.66 34.25
C GLY A 70 -16.61 -0.74 33.22
N THR A 71 -17.29 0.30 33.68
CA THR A 71 -18.14 1.17 32.88
C THR A 71 -17.43 2.37 32.26
N SER A 72 -16.12 2.55 32.55
CA SER A 72 -15.37 3.66 32.00
C SER A 72 -15.04 3.44 30.54
N THR A 73 -15.27 4.46 29.73
CA THR A 73 -14.86 4.49 28.32
C THR A 73 -13.83 5.59 28.15
N TYR A 74 -12.94 5.40 27.19
CA TYR A 74 -12.01 6.43 26.79
C TYR A 74 -11.87 6.45 25.27
N ARG A 75 -11.50 7.59 24.72
CA ARG A 75 -11.23 7.74 23.31
C ARG A 75 -9.72 7.78 23.12
N PRO A 76 -9.14 6.79 22.42
CA PRO A 76 -7.70 6.78 22.19
C PRO A 76 -7.26 8.02 21.41
N GLU A 77 -6.03 8.44 21.61
CA GLU A 77 -5.45 9.56 20.88
C GLU A 77 -5.25 9.22 19.39
N PHE A 78 -4.97 7.94 19.09
CA PHE A 78 -4.74 7.45 17.74
C PHE A 78 -5.59 6.22 17.44
N ASN A 79 -5.93 6.04 16.16
CA ASN A 79 -6.48 4.78 15.67
C ASN A 79 -5.35 3.78 15.43
N VAL A 80 -5.64 2.50 15.65
CA VAL A 80 -4.75 1.41 15.25
C VAL A 80 -5.07 1.06 13.81
N ASN A 81 -4.08 1.20 12.94
CA ASN A 81 -4.16 0.86 11.53
C ASN A 81 -3.10 -0.18 11.20
N SER A 82 -3.19 -0.73 10.02
CA SER A 82 -2.11 -1.52 9.43
C SER A 82 -1.69 -0.87 8.13
N THR A 83 -0.40 -0.83 7.88
CA THR A 83 0.14 -0.31 6.63
C THR A 83 0.67 -1.47 5.81
N ILE A 84 0.11 -1.64 4.62
CA ILE A 84 0.53 -2.67 3.67
C ILE A 84 1.42 -1.99 2.64
N VAL A 85 2.58 -2.58 2.36
CA VAL A 85 3.53 -2.07 1.37
C VAL A 85 3.69 -3.14 0.29
N VAL A 86 3.36 -2.76 -0.93
CA VAL A 86 3.51 -3.60 -2.12
C VAL A 86 4.38 -2.87 -3.11
N VAL A 87 5.43 -3.51 -3.59
CA VAL A 87 6.20 -3.01 -4.73
C VAL A 87 5.88 -3.93 -5.91
N THR A 88 5.45 -3.34 -7.01
CA THR A 88 5.01 -4.08 -8.18
C THR A 88 5.41 -3.34 -9.45
N LYS A 89 5.36 -4.02 -10.58
CA LYS A 89 5.53 -3.35 -11.86
C LYS A 89 4.34 -2.43 -12.15
N ASP A 90 4.58 -1.38 -12.90
CA ASP A 90 3.57 -0.35 -13.19
C ASP A 90 2.29 -0.94 -13.77
N SER A 91 2.41 -1.93 -14.66
CA SER A 91 1.26 -2.58 -15.29
C SER A 91 0.31 -3.29 -14.31
N MET A 92 0.77 -3.60 -13.10
CA MET A 92 -0.01 -4.26 -12.07
C MET A 92 -0.56 -3.30 -11.00
N ALA A 93 -0.09 -2.06 -11.00
CA ALA A 93 -0.39 -1.12 -9.92
C ALA A 93 -1.89 -0.88 -9.74
N ASP A 94 -2.61 -0.63 -10.82
CA ASP A 94 -4.05 -0.38 -10.76
C ASP A 94 -4.84 -1.59 -10.26
N SER A 95 -4.42 -2.80 -10.63
CA SER A 95 -5.04 -4.03 -10.14
C SER A 95 -4.85 -4.19 -8.63
N VAL A 96 -3.65 -3.89 -8.13
CA VAL A 96 -3.37 -3.92 -6.68
C VAL A 96 -4.23 -2.90 -5.94
N ILE A 97 -4.30 -1.67 -6.44
CA ILE A 97 -5.09 -0.61 -5.85
C ILE A 97 -6.57 -1.00 -5.82
N SER A 98 -7.12 -1.49 -6.93
CA SER A 98 -8.51 -1.93 -7.01
C SER A 98 -8.83 -3.02 -5.99
N LYS A 99 -7.97 -4.02 -5.85
CA LYS A 99 -8.17 -5.10 -4.89
C LYS A 99 -8.18 -4.60 -3.45
N ILE A 100 -7.28 -3.68 -3.11
CA ILE A 100 -7.26 -3.08 -1.78
C ILE A 100 -8.53 -2.27 -1.53
N LEU A 101 -8.94 -1.44 -2.49
CA LEU A 101 -10.14 -0.63 -2.36
C LEU A 101 -11.39 -1.48 -2.21
N ASP A 102 -11.55 -2.50 -3.04
CA ASP A 102 -12.73 -3.38 -3.01
C ASP A 102 -12.86 -4.13 -1.68
N SER A 103 -11.74 -4.47 -1.07
CA SER A 103 -11.71 -5.23 0.19
C SER A 103 -11.77 -4.36 1.44
N THR A 104 -11.47 -3.06 1.34
CA THR A 104 -11.32 -2.20 2.53
C THR A 104 -12.22 -0.97 2.54
N SER A 105 -12.76 -0.53 1.41
CA SER A 105 -13.59 0.67 1.35
C SER A 105 -14.97 0.45 1.96
N SER A 106 -15.43 1.40 2.77
CA SER A 106 -16.83 1.45 3.23
C SER A 106 -17.64 2.56 2.55
N GLY A 107 -17.00 3.35 1.71
CA GLY A 107 -17.59 4.52 1.07
C GLY A 107 -17.52 5.80 1.89
N LEU A 108 -16.92 5.77 3.07
CA LEU A 108 -16.74 6.96 3.92
C LEU A 108 -15.36 7.56 3.75
N ALA A 109 -15.28 8.88 3.58
CA ALA A 109 -14.02 9.59 3.52
C ALA A 109 -13.24 9.48 4.85
N GLY A 110 -11.93 9.36 4.77
CA GLY A 110 -11.06 9.38 5.96
C GLY A 110 -10.83 8.04 6.63
N GLU A 111 -11.25 6.93 6.03
CA GLU A 111 -11.06 5.60 6.59
C GLU A 111 -9.66 5.00 6.38
N GLY A 112 -8.86 5.63 5.62
CA GLY A 112 -7.53 5.18 5.28
C GLY A 112 -7.09 5.86 3.99
N LYS A 113 -5.90 5.55 3.55
CA LYS A 113 -5.34 6.15 2.32
C LYS A 113 -4.42 5.17 1.63
N ILE A 114 -4.34 5.33 0.34
CA ILE A 114 -3.35 4.65 -0.48
C ILE A 114 -2.43 5.71 -1.06
N PHE A 115 -1.13 5.52 -0.89
CA PHE A 115 -0.10 6.35 -1.47
C PHE A 115 0.62 5.55 -2.55
N VAL A 116 0.85 6.17 -3.68
CA VAL A 116 1.53 5.54 -4.81
C VAL A 116 2.74 6.38 -5.17
N SER A 117 3.88 5.74 -5.28
CA SER A 117 5.13 6.40 -5.65
C SER A 117 5.94 5.54 -6.59
N ASP A 118 6.83 6.18 -7.35
CA ASP A 118 7.78 5.48 -8.19
C ASP A 118 8.90 4.89 -7.33
N VAL A 119 9.40 3.73 -7.73
CA VAL A 119 10.57 3.09 -7.14
C VAL A 119 11.67 3.06 -8.19
N ASP A 120 12.80 3.67 -7.88
CA ASP A 120 13.90 3.79 -8.85
C ASP A 120 14.53 2.43 -9.15
N ASP A 121 14.66 1.57 -8.14
CA ASP A 121 15.22 0.24 -8.29
C ASP A 121 14.74 -0.68 -7.17
N ALA A 122 14.75 -1.96 -7.43
CA ALA A 122 14.54 -3.01 -6.44
C ALA A 122 15.65 -4.04 -6.63
N ILE A 123 16.17 -4.57 -5.54
CA ILE A 123 17.26 -5.53 -5.56
C ILE A 123 16.90 -6.69 -4.66
N ASP A 124 16.86 -7.88 -5.21
CA ASP A 124 16.65 -9.08 -4.41
C ASP A 124 17.93 -9.43 -3.68
N ILE A 125 17.84 -9.55 -2.37
CA ILE A 125 19.01 -9.76 -1.52
C ILE A 125 19.68 -11.12 -1.82
N GLY A 126 18.86 -12.13 -2.04
CA GLY A 126 19.38 -13.48 -2.27
C GLY A 126 20.02 -13.66 -3.64
N SER A 127 19.31 -13.31 -4.69
CA SER A 127 19.78 -13.52 -6.06
C SER A 127 20.61 -12.37 -6.61
N LYS A 128 20.53 -11.19 -5.99
CA LYS A 128 21.13 -9.93 -6.47
C LYS A 128 20.55 -9.42 -7.79
N GLN A 129 19.43 -9.98 -8.22
CA GLN A 129 18.73 -9.48 -9.40
C GLN A 129 18.11 -8.12 -9.12
N ARG A 130 17.94 -7.33 -10.16
CA ARG A 130 17.43 -5.96 -10.09
C ARG A 130 16.18 -5.77 -10.94
N GLY A 131 15.45 -4.71 -10.61
CA GLY A 131 14.27 -4.32 -11.34
C GLY A 131 13.13 -5.29 -11.16
N GLU A 132 12.35 -5.53 -12.20
CA GLU A 132 11.21 -6.44 -12.17
C GLU A 132 11.60 -7.85 -11.71
N SER A 133 12.78 -8.31 -12.08
CA SER A 133 13.27 -9.65 -11.71
C SER A 133 13.53 -9.79 -10.21
N ALA A 134 13.59 -8.69 -9.47
CA ALA A 134 13.76 -8.69 -8.01
C ALA A 134 12.45 -8.84 -7.23
N LEU A 135 11.33 -8.74 -7.91
CA LEU A 135 10.01 -8.74 -7.26
C LEU A 135 9.47 -10.14 -7.02
#